data_efae8bb61a653c4a68f7d7a3eb1137b2
#
_entry.id   efae8bb61a653c4a68f7d7a3eb1137b2
#
_cell.length_a   1.000
_cell.length_b   1.000
_cell.length_c   1.000
_cell.angle_alpha   90.00
_cell.angle_beta   90.00
_cell.angle_gamma   90.00
#
_symmetry.space_group_name_H-M   'P 1'
#
loop_
_entity.id
_entity.type
_entity.pdbx_description
1 polymer ?
#
loop_
_entity_poly.entity_id
_entity_poly.type
_entity_poly.pdbx_seq_one_letter_code
_entity_poly.pdbx_strand_id
1 'polypeptide(L)'
;MNQSEKRLFLIQSLLNERPSCQKQIIPTDSERQKILLRGLMNVRRAYPIGTEFLQVQDAYLQGETAAKGITDIADLTPIQPGLYLWQGDITTLRCDAIVNAANSGMTGCYIPNHRCIDNAIHTYAGVELRLACAELMEQQGYPEPTGQAKITPAFNLPCRYVLHTVGPIISGRVTKADKELLASCYRSCLELAAENKLESVAFCCISTGEFHFPNDLAAEIAVATVKEFLKKQTSVKKVIFNVFKDLDKAIYEKLLRAD
;
A
#
# COMPACT_ATOMS: atom_id res chain seq x y z
N MET A 1 21.83 -8.34 -16.60
CA MET A 1 20.62 -9.20 -16.73
C MET A 1 19.46 -8.39 -17.30
N ASN A 2 18.75 -8.93 -18.31
CA ASN A 2 17.48 -8.37 -18.77
C ASN A 2 16.34 -8.73 -17.79
N GLN A 3 15.10 -8.21 -18.02
CA GLN A 3 13.96 -8.45 -17.09
C GLN A 3 13.60 -9.94 -16.94
N SER A 4 13.71 -10.73 -18.02
CA SER A 4 13.43 -12.18 -17.93
C SER A 4 14.48 -12.92 -17.12
N GLU A 5 15.75 -12.59 -17.29
CA GLU A 5 16.86 -13.18 -16.51
C GLU A 5 16.77 -12.82 -15.04
N LYS A 6 16.48 -11.55 -14.71
CA LYS A 6 16.24 -11.12 -13.31
C LYS A 6 15.10 -11.90 -12.67
N ARG A 7 13.96 -12.01 -13.39
CA ARG A 7 12.80 -12.74 -12.90
C ARG A 7 13.11 -14.20 -12.61
N LEU A 8 13.81 -14.88 -13.50
CA LEU A 8 14.22 -16.27 -13.31
C LEU A 8 15.18 -16.44 -12.15
N PHE A 9 16.15 -15.54 -12.00
CA PHE A 9 17.05 -15.51 -10.86
C PHE A 9 16.29 -15.39 -9.52
N LEU A 10 15.34 -14.44 -9.43
CA LEU A 10 14.53 -14.22 -8.24
C LEU A 10 13.66 -15.45 -7.90
N ILE A 11 13.01 -16.04 -8.91
CA ILE A 11 12.21 -17.26 -8.73
C ILE A 11 13.09 -18.39 -8.19
N GLN A 12 14.24 -18.63 -8.82
CA GLN A 12 15.14 -19.72 -8.42
C GLN A 12 15.68 -19.51 -7.00
N SER A 13 16.05 -18.28 -6.65
CA SER A 13 16.53 -17.92 -5.32
C SER A 13 15.47 -18.19 -4.25
N LEU A 14 14.22 -17.78 -4.48
CA LEU A 14 13.10 -18.00 -3.55
C LEU A 14 12.69 -19.48 -3.43
N LEU A 15 12.80 -20.25 -4.51
CA LEU A 15 12.57 -21.70 -4.47
C LEU A 15 13.68 -22.41 -3.67
N ASN A 16 14.91 -21.98 -3.79
CA ASN A 16 16.06 -22.56 -3.06
C ASN A 16 15.97 -22.31 -1.54
N GLU A 17 15.33 -21.21 -1.10
CA GLU A 17 15.04 -20.96 0.33
C GLU A 17 14.08 -22.01 0.93
N ARG A 18 13.36 -22.78 0.09
CA ARG A 18 12.30 -23.71 0.51
C ARG A 18 12.56 -25.14 0.03
N PRO A 19 13.08 -26.01 0.88
CA PRO A 19 13.35 -27.42 0.47
C PRO A 19 12.13 -28.13 -0.14
N SER A 20 10.92 -27.86 0.37
CA SER A 20 9.67 -28.42 -0.16
C SER A 20 9.29 -27.94 -1.56
N CYS A 21 9.84 -26.81 -2.01
CA CYS A 21 9.53 -26.19 -3.31
C CYS A 21 10.66 -26.35 -4.34
N GLN A 22 11.81 -26.94 -3.98
CA GLN A 22 12.97 -27.06 -4.89
C GLN A 22 12.68 -27.89 -6.15
N LYS A 23 11.69 -28.78 -6.11
CA LYS A 23 11.25 -29.58 -7.28
C LYS A 23 10.17 -28.89 -8.13
N GLN A 24 9.78 -27.65 -7.78
CA GLN A 24 8.76 -26.94 -8.54
C GLN A 24 9.31 -26.55 -9.92
N ILE A 25 8.60 -26.96 -10.96
CA ILE A 25 8.96 -26.61 -12.35
C ILE A 25 8.63 -25.14 -12.58
N ILE A 26 9.63 -24.37 -13.01
CA ILE A 26 9.43 -22.96 -13.40
C ILE A 26 8.75 -22.95 -14.79
N PRO A 27 7.61 -22.26 -14.94
CA PRO A 27 6.94 -22.14 -16.24
C PRO A 27 7.85 -21.49 -17.29
N THR A 28 7.66 -21.82 -18.56
CA THR A 28 8.36 -21.16 -19.68
C THR A 28 7.68 -19.85 -20.08
N ASP A 29 6.39 -19.71 -19.80
CA ASP A 29 5.58 -18.54 -20.09
C ASP A 29 5.86 -17.39 -19.13
N SER A 30 6.07 -16.18 -19.69
CA SER A 30 6.44 -14.97 -18.96
C SER A 30 5.39 -14.58 -17.89
N GLU A 31 4.10 -14.60 -18.22
CA GLU A 31 3.05 -14.18 -17.30
C GLU A 31 2.88 -15.19 -16.16
N ARG A 32 2.98 -16.47 -16.44
CA ARG A 32 3.00 -17.50 -15.40
C ARG A 32 4.21 -17.39 -14.49
N GLN A 33 5.38 -16.98 -15.02
CA GLN A 33 6.56 -16.70 -14.21
C GLN A 33 6.33 -15.48 -13.29
N LYS A 34 5.69 -14.40 -13.77
CA LYS A 34 5.33 -13.24 -12.93
C LYS A 34 4.38 -13.62 -11.80
N ILE A 35 3.37 -14.43 -12.10
CA ILE A 35 2.42 -14.97 -11.10
C ILE A 35 3.16 -15.82 -10.07
N LEU A 36 4.06 -16.71 -10.50
CA LEU A 36 4.88 -17.53 -9.61
C LEU A 36 5.77 -16.68 -8.72
N LEU A 37 6.52 -15.72 -9.28
CA LEU A 37 7.38 -14.83 -8.52
C LEU A 37 6.60 -14.06 -7.47
N ARG A 38 5.48 -13.44 -7.87
CA ARG A 38 4.60 -12.73 -6.93
C ARG A 38 4.13 -13.64 -5.79
N GLY A 39 3.65 -14.85 -6.11
CA GLY A 39 3.22 -15.81 -5.11
C GLY A 39 4.33 -16.21 -4.13
N LEU A 40 5.54 -16.42 -4.63
CA LEU A 40 6.71 -16.74 -3.79
C LEU A 40 7.08 -15.57 -2.87
N MET A 41 7.10 -14.34 -3.37
CA MET A 41 7.32 -13.15 -2.57
C MET A 41 6.24 -12.96 -1.50
N ASN A 42 4.97 -13.20 -1.84
CA ASN A 42 3.85 -13.03 -0.91
C ASN A 42 3.95 -13.96 0.30
N VAL A 43 4.34 -15.22 0.09
CA VAL A 43 4.42 -16.22 1.17
C VAL A 43 5.78 -16.25 1.86
N ARG A 44 6.76 -15.46 1.41
CA ARG A 44 8.06 -15.35 2.06
C ARG A 44 7.93 -14.63 3.39
N ARG A 45 8.45 -15.23 4.46
CA ARG A 45 8.50 -14.58 5.77
C ARG A 45 9.54 -13.47 5.80
N ALA A 46 9.50 -12.65 6.85
CA ALA A 46 10.42 -11.54 7.09
C ALA A 46 11.78 -12.04 7.58
N TYR A 47 12.54 -12.70 6.72
CA TYR A 47 13.94 -13.09 7.00
C TYR A 47 14.90 -12.27 6.15
N PRO A 48 16.10 -11.95 6.65
CA PRO A 48 17.16 -11.35 5.86
C PRO A 48 17.45 -12.16 4.59
N ILE A 49 17.92 -11.48 3.54
CA ILE A 49 18.32 -12.10 2.28
C ILE A 49 19.60 -11.43 1.77
N GLY A 50 20.36 -12.14 0.94
CA GLY A 50 21.64 -11.65 0.46
C GLY A 50 21.52 -10.40 -0.43
N THR A 51 22.58 -9.59 -0.41
CA THR A 51 22.67 -8.32 -1.17
C THR A 51 22.46 -8.52 -2.67
N GLU A 52 22.97 -9.61 -3.25
CA GLU A 52 22.75 -9.90 -4.68
C GLU A 52 21.28 -10.05 -5.02
N PHE A 53 20.51 -10.76 -4.17
CA PHE A 53 19.06 -10.87 -4.38
C PHE A 53 18.40 -9.50 -4.37
N LEU A 54 18.71 -8.64 -3.39
CA LEU A 54 18.15 -7.30 -3.27
C LEU A 54 18.46 -6.45 -4.50
N GLN A 55 19.72 -6.42 -4.95
CA GLN A 55 20.09 -5.68 -6.16
C GLN A 55 19.32 -6.12 -7.41
N VAL A 56 19.16 -7.43 -7.60
CA VAL A 56 18.41 -7.97 -8.73
C VAL A 56 16.92 -7.69 -8.59
N GLN A 57 16.35 -7.83 -7.38
CA GLN A 57 14.97 -7.51 -7.07
C GLN A 57 14.66 -6.05 -7.38
N ASP A 58 15.48 -5.13 -6.89
CA ASP A 58 15.27 -3.70 -7.04
C ASP A 58 15.27 -3.31 -8.53
N ALA A 59 16.28 -3.77 -9.27
CA ALA A 59 16.35 -3.53 -10.70
C ALA A 59 15.18 -4.18 -11.47
N TYR A 60 14.63 -5.30 -10.99
CA TYR A 60 13.46 -5.95 -11.57
C TYR A 60 12.18 -5.16 -11.27
N LEU A 61 11.91 -4.86 -9.99
CA LEU A 61 10.67 -4.20 -9.57
C LEU A 61 10.56 -2.78 -10.11
N GLN A 62 11.66 -2.01 -10.09
CA GLN A 62 11.71 -0.68 -10.70
C GLN A 62 11.44 -0.74 -12.20
N GLY A 63 11.97 -1.73 -12.90
CA GLY A 63 11.69 -1.96 -14.31
C GLY A 63 10.24 -2.31 -14.58
N GLU A 64 9.61 -3.17 -13.77
CA GLU A 64 8.19 -3.51 -13.89
C GLU A 64 7.28 -2.29 -13.60
N THR A 65 7.63 -1.48 -12.59
CA THR A 65 6.89 -0.26 -12.27
C THR A 65 7.00 0.79 -13.38
N ALA A 66 8.20 0.98 -13.94
CA ALA A 66 8.41 1.88 -15.08
C ALA A 66 7.64 1.44 -16.32
N ALA A 67 7.59 0.12 -16.59
CA ALA A 67 6.82 -0.42 -17.71
C ALA A 67 5.30 -0.25 -17.57
N LYS A 68 4.76 -0.20 -16.33
CA LYS A 68 3.36 0.14 -16.07
C LYS A 68 3.04 1.62 -16.31
N GLY A 69 4.06 2.48 -16.26
CA GLY A 69 3.93 3.93 -16.25
C GLY A 69 3.80 4.47 -14.82
N ILE A 70 4.58 5.50 -14.53
CA ILE A 70 4.55 6.22 -13.24
C ILE A 70 3.70 7.47 -13.42
N THR A 71 2.72 7.66 -12.56
CA THR A 71 1.94 8.91 -12.47
C THR A 71 2.58 9.81 -11.42
N ASP A 72 2.93 11.04 -11.79
CA ASP A 72 3.43 12.03 -10.83
C ASP A 72 2.26 12.88 -10.31
N ILE A 73 2.25 13.16 -9.00
CA ILE A 73 1.24 14.05 -8.41
C ILE A 73 1.27 15.45 -9.05
N ALA A 74 2.41 15.87 -9.59
CA ALA A 74 2.54 17.16 -10.28
C ALA A 74 1.71 17.23 -11.56
N ASP A 75 1.41 16.08 -12.17
CA ASP A 75 0.60 15.97 -13.40
C ASP A 75 -0.90 15.87 -13.10
N LEU A 76 -1.29 15.74 -11.83
CA LEU A 76 -2.69 15.63 -11.43
C LEU A 76 -3.33 17.01 -11.22
N THR A 77 -4.57 17.15 -11.67
CA THR A 77 -5.37 18.36 -11.40
C THR A 77 -6.13 18.18 -10.08
N PRO A 78 -6.02 19.13 -9.13
CA PRO A 78 -6.82 19.07 -7.91
C PRO A 78 -8.31 19.25 -8.23
N ILE A 79 -9.17 18.49 -7.55
CA ILE A 79 -10.63 18.65 -7.64
C ILE A 79 -11.14 19.78 -6.74
N GLN A 80 -10.43 20.03 -5.63
CA GLN A 80 -10.55 21.17 -4.72
C GLN A 80 -9.16 21.58 -4.24
N PRO A 81 -8.95 22.78 -3.67
CA PRO A 81 -7.64 23.18 -3.16
C PRO A 81 -7.03 22.15 -2.21
N GLY A 82 -5.89 21.56 -2.59
CA GLY A 82 -5.18 20.53 -1.83
C GLY A 82 -5.79 19.12 -1.89
N LEU A 83 -6.93 18.93 -2.55
CA LEU A 83 -7.61 17.63 -2.68
C LEU A 83 -7.60 17.13 -4.11
N TYR A 84 -7.17 15.89 -4.27
CA TYR A 84 -7.07 15.21 -5.56
C TYR A 84 -7.88 13.92 -5.52
N LEU A 85 -8.48 13.57 -6.64
CA LEU A 85 -9.08 12.25 -6.88
C LEU A 85 -8.36 11.62 -8.06
N TRP A 86 -7.78 10.45 -7.85
CA TRP A 86 -7.07 9.72 -8.91
C TRP A 86 -7.47 8.25 -8.92
N GLN A 87 -7.86 7.77 -10.11
CA GLN A 87 -8.16 6.35 -10.32
C GLN A 87 -6.96 5.66 -10.96
N GLY A 88 -6.34 4.74 -10.23
CA GLY A 88 -5.18 4.01 -10.73
C GLY A 88 -4.54 3.09 -9.69
N ASP A 89 -3.45 2.45 -10.09
CA ASP A 89 -2.63 1.60 -9.22
C ASP A 89 -1.75 2.47 -8.32
N ILE A 90 -2.08 2.55 -7.03
CA ILE A 90 -1.35 3.38 -6.05
C ILE A 90 0.15 3.05 -6.00
N THR A 91 0.55 1.84 -6.38
CA THR A 91 1.95 1.42 -6.40
C THR A 91 2.76 2.07 -7.54
N THR A 92 2.09 2.80 -8.43
CA THR A 92 2.72 3.57 -9.51
C THR A 92 2.68 5.09 -9.29
N LEU A 93 2.14 5.55 -8.15
CA LEU A 93 2.00 6.97 -7.87
C LEU A 93 3.27 7.56 -7.23
N ARG A 94 3.82 8.59 -7.82
CA ARG A 94 4.92 9.39 -7.26
C ARG A 94 4.36 10.54 -6.43
N CYS A 95 4.54 10.43 -5.10
CA CYS A 95 4.20 11.43 -4.09
C CYS A 95 5.11 11.21 -2.87
N ASP A 96 4.94 11.96 -1.77
CA ASP A 96 5.77 11.72 -0.59
C ASP A 96 5.40 10.41 0.10
N ALA A 97 4.11 10.16 0.32
CA ALA A 97 3.68 8.91 0.95
C ALA A 97 2.40 8.34 0.35
N ILE A 98 2.32 7.01 0.29
CA ILE A 98 1.08 6.28 0.06
C ILE A 98 0.64 5.59 1.34
N VAL A 99 -0.68 5.39 1.52
CA VAL A 99 -1.23 4.70 2.67
C VAL A 99 -1.54 3.25 2.33
N ASN A 100 -1.03 2.34 3.15
CA ASN A 100 -1.34 0.92 3.13
C ASN A 100 -2.42 0.60 4.17
N ALA A 101 -3.52 0.00 3.74
CA ALA A 101 -4.51 -0.61 4.62
C ALA A 101 -4.03 -2.01 5.03
N ALA A 102 -3.26 -2.05 6.11
CA ALA A 102 -2.61 -3.23 6.64
C ALA A 102 -3.52 -4.08 7.55
N ASN A 103 -3.08 -5.29 7.84
CA ASN A 103 -3.61 -6.06 8.96
C ASN A 103 -2.82 -5.77 10.26
N SER A 104 -3.33 -6.22 11.40
CA SER A 104 -2.71 -5.95 12.72
C SER A 104 -1.31 -6.55 12.91
N GLY A 105 -0.90 -7.50 12.09
CA GLY A 105 0.47 -8.03 12.06
C GLY A 105 1.44 -7.15 11.30
N MET A 106 0.97 -6.21 10.48
CA MET A 106 1.74 -5.24 9.69
C MET A 106 2.69 -5.82 8.63
N THR A 107 2.92 -7.12 8.62
CA THR A 107 3.91 -7.78 7.76
C THR A 107 3.38 -8.19 6.38
N GLY A 108 2.27 -7.62 5.95
CA GLY A 108 1.64 -7.86 4.65
C GLY A 108 0.70 -9.05 4.62
N CYS A 109 0.05 -9.22 3.49
CA CYS A 109 -0.83 -10.35 3.21
C CYS A 109 -0.01 -11.54 2.70
N TYR A 110 -0.13 -12.70 3.38
CA TYR A 110 0.58 -13.93 3.02
C TYR A 110 -0.19 -14.84 2.05
N ILE A 111 -1.35 -14.42 1.55
CA ILE A 111 -2.11 -15.19 0.56
C ILE A 111 -1.48 -15.01 -0.83
N PRO A 112 -1.03 -16.08 -1.50
CA PRO A 112 -0.40 -15.97 -2.81
C PRO A 112 -1.30 -15.28 -3.82
N ASN A 113 -0.76 -14.28 -4.52
CA ASN A 113 -1.46 -13.53 -5.58
C ASN A 113 -2.79 -12.88 -5.14
N HIS A 114 -2.97 -12.62 -3.85
CA HIS A 114 -4.16 -11.93 -3.37
C HIS A 114 -4.25 -10.52 -3.95
N ARG A 115 -5.49 -10.06 -4.21
CA ARG A 115 -5.74 -8.78 -4.88
C ARG A 115 -5.98 -7.61 -3.92
N CYS A 116 -5.66 -7.76 -2.63
CA CYS A 116 -5.75 -6.65 -1.68
C CYS A 116 -4.58 -5.67 -1.85
N ILE A 117 -4.79 -4.45 -1.37
CA ILE A 117 -3.80 -3.38 -1.46
C ILE A 117 -2.52 -3.71 -0.68
N ASP A 118 -2.65 -4.33 0.49
CA ASP A 118 -1.54 -4.76 1.33
C ASP A 118 -0.61 -5.75 0.59
N ASN A 119 -1.20 -6.73 -0.12
CA ASN A 119 -0.44 -7.64 -0.97
C ASN A 119 0.28 -6.91 -2.11
N ALA A 120 -0.39 -5.96 -2.78
CA ALA A 120 0.19 -5.22 -3.90
C ALA A 120 1.36 -4.34 -3.43
N ILE A 121 1.19 -3.56 -2.36
CA ILE A 121 2.22 -2.68 -1.82
C ILE A 121 3.45 -3.49 -1.39
N HIS A 122 3.28 -4.57 -0.63
CA HIS A 122 4.40 -5.43 -0.23
C HIS A 122 5.08 -6.13 -1.42
N THR A 123 4.34 -6.47 -2.47
CA THR A 123 4.91 -7.05 -3.68
C THR A 123 5.83 -6.06 -4.40
N TYR A 124 5.34 -4.85 -4.68
CA TYR A 124 6.06 -3.87 -5.50
C TYR A 124 7.10 -3.07 -4.72
N ALA A 125 6.98 -2.98 -3.40
CA ALA A 125 8.05 -2.47 -2.54
C ALA A 125 9.24 -3.43 -2.45
N GLY A 126 8.99 -4.74 -2.51
CA GLY A 126 10.00 -5.78 -2.34
C GLY A 126 10.04 -6.37 -0.92
N VAL A 127 10.91 -7.36 -0.72
CA VAL A 127 10.98 -8.12 0.55
C VAL A 127 11.43 -7.27 1.73
N GLU A 128 12.11 -6.17 1.49
CA GLU A 128 12.63 -5.26 2.51
C GLU A 128 11.51 -4.54 3.27
N LEU A 129 10.39 -4.22 2.61
CA LEU A 129 9.25 -3.61 3.29
C LEU A 129 8.72 -4.51 4.41
N ARG A 130 8.63 -5.82 4.14
CA ARG A 130 8.19 -6.80 5.15
C ARG A 130 9.17 -6.92 6.30
N LEU A 131 10.48 -6.84 6.02
CA LEU A 131 11.53 -6.83 7.05
C LEU A 131 11.39 -5.59 7.94
N ALA A 132 11.29 -4.40 7.35
CA ALA A 132 11.12 -3.15 8.09
C ALA A 132 9.85 -3.16 8.97
N CYS A 133 8.74 -3.66 8.44
CA CYS A 133 7.52 -3.82 9.22
C CYS A 133 7.68 -4.83 10.37
N ALA A 134 8.36 -5.95 10.13
CA ALA A 134 8.60 -6.95 11.16
C ALA A 134 9.46 -6.40 12.30
N GLU A 135 10.50 -5.62 12.00
CA GLU A 135 11.34 -4.94 12.99
C GLU A 135 10.53 -3.96 13.85
N LEU A 136 9.65 -3.15 13.23
CA LEU A 136 8.74 -2.26 13.96
C LEU A 136 7.82 -3.02 14.91
N MET A 137 7.26 -4.15 14.44
CA MET A 137 6.35 -4.96 15.25
C MET A 137 7.05 -5.74 16.35
N GLU A 138 8.28 -6.18 16.14
CA GLU A 138 9.12 -6.81 17.16
C GLU A 138 9.47 -5.82 18.28
N GLN A 139 9.84 -4.58 17.91
CA GLN A 139 10.10 -3.51 18.88
C GLN A 139 8.84 -3.13 19.67
N GLN A 140 7.67 -3.15 19.03
CA GLN A 140 6.41 -2.87 19.69
C GLN A 140 5.96 -4.00 20.63
N GLY A 141 6.13 -5.26 20.25
CA GLY A 141 5.83 -6.44 21.06
C GLY A 141 4.34 -6.83 21.15
N TYR A 142 3.44 -6.14 20.42
CA TYR A 142 2.00 -6.47 20.36
C TYR A 142 1.41 -6.08 19.00
N PRO A 143 0.27 -6.69 18.58
CA PRO A 143 -0.39 -6.35 17.31
C PRO A 143 -0.73 -4.87 17.19
N GLU A 144 -0.64 -4.30 15.99
CA GLU A 144 -0.98 -2.91 15.76
C GLU A 144 -2.46 -2.65 16.04
N PRO A 145 -2.78 -1.66 16.90
CA PRO A 145 -4.17 -1.29 17.18
C PRO A 145 -4.84 -0.65 15.95
N THR A 146 -6.14 -0.90 15.80
CA THR A 146 -6.97 -0.23 14.80
C THR A 146 -6.96 1.30 15.00
N GLY A 147 -6.80 2.06 13.93
CA GLY A 147 -6.84 3.52 13.96
C GLY A 147 -5.49 4.21 14.21
N GLN A 148 -4.43 3.44 14.41
CA GLN A 148 -3.05 3.97 14.54
C GLN A 148 -2.32 3.90 13.21
N ALA A 149 -1.15 4.58 13.11
CA ALA A 149 -0.33 4.57 11.92
C ALA A 149 1.16 4.37 12.23
N LYS A 150 1.87 3.74 11.29
CA LYS A 150 3.33 3.60 11.26
C LYS A 150 3.88 4.03 9.91
N ILE A 151 5.15 4.42 9.88
CA ILE A 151 5.85 4.83 8.66
C ILE A 151 7.05 3.94 8.39
N THR A 152 7.24 3.59 7.12
CA THR A 152 8.45 2.91 6.63
C THR A 152 8.96 3.59 5.36
N PRO A 153 10.23 3.39 4.97
CA PRO A 153 10.66 3.65 3.60
C PRO A 153 9.81 2.86 2.61
N ALA A 154 9.67 3.37 1.39
CA ALA A 154 8.85 2.74 0.35
C ALA A 154 9.66 1.79 -0.55
N PHE A 155 10.97 1.71 -0.39
CA PHE A 155 11.90 0.87 -1.15
C PHE A 155 11.74 1.05 -2.66
N ASN A 156 11.20 0.05 -3.38
CA ASN A 156 11.10 0.08 -4.85
C ASN A 156 9.86 0.81 -5.39
N LEU A 157 9.00 1.36 -4.53
CA LEU A 157 7.86 2.16 -4.95
C LEU A 157 8.29 3.57 -5.39
N PRO A 158 7.54 4.25 -6.29
CA PRO A 158 7.88 5.61 -6.73
C PRO A 158 7.72 6.68 -5.65
N CYS A 159 6.96 6.42 -4.57
CA CYS A 159 6.83 7.29 -3.41
C CYS A 159 8.04 7.14 -2.48
N ARG A 160 8.17 8.07 -1.51
CA ARG A 160 9.27 8.05 -0.54
C ARG A 160 8.99 7.15 0.67
N TYR A 161 7.74 7.13 1.12
CA TYR A 161 7.31 6.43 2.32
C TYR A 161 6.01 5.66 2.11
N VAL A 162 5.81 4.64 2.95
CA VAL A 162 4.53 3.97 3.13
C VAL A 162 4.04 4.26 4.55
N LEU A 163 2.83 4.78 4.67
CA LEU A 163 2.11 4.92 5.93
C LEU A 163 1.19 3.71 6.07
N HIS A 164 1.38 2.93 7.11
CA HIS A 164 0.59 1.72 7.37
C HIS A 164 -0.43 1.99 8.45
N THR A 165 -1.70 1.65 8.22
CA THR A 165 -2.76 1.76 9.21
C THR A 165 -3.68 0.55 9.17
N VAL A 166 -4.22 0.17 10.31
CA VAL A 166 -5.16 -0.94 10.44
C VAL A 166 -6.57 -0.38 10.57
N GLY A 167 -7.38 -0.58 9.55
CA GLY A 167 -8.77 -0.14 9.57
C GLY A 167 -9.68 -1.08 10.37
N PRO A 168 -10.90 -0.64 10.75
CA PRO A 168 -11.88 -1.48 11.40
C PRO A 168 -12.43 -2.57 10.47
N ILE A 169 -12.65 -3.76 11.05
CA ILE A 169 -13.32 -4.90 10.39
C ILE A 169 -14.79 -4.88 10.76
N ILE A 170 -15.66 -4.87 9.75
CA ILE A 170 -17.11 -4.82 9.96
C ILE A 170 -17.70 -6.23 9.89
N SER A 171 -18.29 -6.65 11.03
CA SER A 171 -18.99 -7.93 11.16
C SER A 171 -20.47 -7.68 11.46
N GLY A 172 -21.18 -7.05 10.52
CA GLY A 172 -22.60 -6.71 10.67
C GLY A 172 -22.87 -5.22 10.50
N ARG A 173 -23.58 -4.58 11.43
CA ARG A 173 -23.94 -3.16 11.34
C ARG A 173 -22.80 -2.27 11.80
N VAL A 174 -22.46 -1.26 11.01
CA VAL A 174 -21.44 -0.25 11.38
C VAL A 174 -21.87 0.51 12.64
N THR A 175 -21.00 0.53 13.64
CA THR A 175 -21.22 1.24 14.90
C THR A 175 -20.59 2.64 14.89
N LYS A 176 -20.89 3.45 15.92
CA LYS A 176 -20.22 4.74 16.12
C LYS A 176 -18.71 4.55 16.36
N ALA A 177 -18.32 3.51 17.08
CA ALA A 177 -16.92 3.20 17.34
C ALA A 177 -16.17 2.86 16.04
N ASP A 178 -16.77 2.08 15.13
CA ASP A 178 -16.15 1.76 13.85
C ASP A 178 -15.91 3.01 12.98
N LYS A 179 -16.87 3.94 12.97
CA LYS A 179 -16.74 5.22 12.26
C LYS A 179 -15.58 6.05 12.83
N GLU A 180 -15.47 6.12 14.17
CA GLU A 180 -14.39 6.85 14.82
C GLU A 180 -13.02 6.21 14.59
N LEU A 181 -12.93 4.88 14.60
CA LEU A 181 -11.72 4.14 14.29
C LEU A 181 -11.29 4.37 12.84
N LEU A 182 -12.23 4.39 11.90
CA LEU A 182 -11.91 4.72 10.49
C LEU A 182 -11.41 6.17 10.35
N ALA A 183 -12.08 7.12 10.99
CA ALA A 183 -11.60 8.52 11.03
C ALA A 183 -10.20 8.63 11.66
N SER A 184 -9.95 7.84 12.72
CA SER A 184 -8.63 7.77 13.36
C SER A 184 -7.54 7.29 12.41
N CYS A 185 -7.80 6.31 11.52
CA CYS A 185 -6.83 5.88 10.50
C CYS A 185 -6.36 7.04 9.63
N TYR A 186 -7.29 7.85 9.13
CA TYR A 186 -6.95 9.02 8.31
C TYR A 186 -6.19 10.07 9.11
N ARG A 187 -6.65 10.40 10.33
CA ARG A 187 -5.97 11.37 11.21
C ARG A 187 -4.55 10.94 11.54
N SER A 188 -4.37 9.72 12.04
CA SER A 188 -3.07 9.20 12.44
C SER A 188 -2.06 9.20 11.28
N CYS A 189 -2.50 8.81 10.07
CA CYS A 189 -1.65 8.89 8.89
C CYS A 189 -1.26 10.33 8.55
N LEU A 190 -2.19 11.28 8.62
CA LEU A 190 -1.92 12.68 8.31
C LEU A 190 -1.05 13.35 9.37
N GLU A 191 -1.26 13.05 10.65
CA GLU A 191 -0.44 13.53 11.76
C GLU A 191 1.00 13.01 11.63
N LEU A 192 1.16 11.71 11.39
CA LEU A 192 2.47 11.09 11.18
C LEU A 192 3.17 11.64 9.93
N ALA A 193 2.43 11.93 8.86
CA ALA A 193 2.97 12.60 7.67
C ALA A 193 3.46 14.01 8.01
N ALA A 194 2.69 14.78 8.78
CA ALA A 194 3.06 16.13 9.20
C ALA A 194 4.30 16.13 10.10
N GLU A 195 4.40 15.21 11.05
CA GLU A 195 5.58 15.01 11.92
C GLU A 195 6.85 14.73 11.11
N ASN A 196 6.70 13.97 10.01
CA ASN A 196 7.79 13.68 9.06
C ASN A 196 7.97 14.75 7.97
N LYS A 197 7.29 15.89 8.08
CA LYS A 197 7.37 17.04 7.13
C LYS A 197 7.05 16.65 5.69
N LEU A 198 6.14 15.71 5.49
CA LEU A 198 5.65 15.33 4.17
C LEU A 198 4.63 16.33 3.66
N GLU A 199 4.61 16.58 2.35
CA GLU A 199 3.70 17.54 1.72
C GLU A 199 2.51 16.86 1.04
N SER A 200 2.66 15.60 0.62
CA SER A 200 1.66 14.85 -0.15
C SER A 200 1.42 13.44 0.39
N VAL A 201 0.15 13.08 0.54
CA VAL A 201 -0.28 11.75 1.01
C VAL A 201 -1.38 11.20 0.11
N ALA A 202 -1.22 9.97 -0.37
CA ALA A 202 -2.25 9.27 -1.14
C ALA A 202 -2.89 8.16 -0.31
N PHE A 203 -4.20 8.23 -0.13
CA PHE A 203 -4.98 7.24 0.58
C PHE A 203 -5.66 6.26 -0.37
N CYS A 204 -5.53 4.96 -0.09
CA CYS A 204 -6.45 3.96 -0.64
C CYS A 204 -7.80 3.99 0.10
N CYS A 205 -8.81 3.27 -0.40
CA CYS A 205 -10.11 3.13 0.24
C CYS A 205 -10.01 2.19 1.46
N ILE A 206 -9.64 2.74 2.64
CA ILE A 206 -9.38 1.96 3.85
C ILE A 206 -10.64 1.20 4.28
N SER A 207 -10.48 -0.07 4.65
CA SER A 207 -11.51 -1.01 5.12
C SER A 207 -12.61 -1.40 4.13
N THR A 208 -12.68 -0.85 2.91
CA THR A 208 -13.79 -1.12 1.97
C THR A 208 -13.65 -2.42 1.17
N GLY A 209 -12.51 -3.10 1.27
CA GLY A 209 -12.28 -4.42 0.66
C GLY A 209 -12.61 -5.56 1.64
N GLU A 210 -11.59 -6.28 2.07
CA GLU A 210 -11.68 -7.46 2.95
C GLU A 210 -12.28 -7.16 4.35
N PHE A 211 -12.31 -5.90 4.76
CA PHE A 211 -12.84 -5.48 6.06
C PHE A 211 -14.30 -5.00 5.99
N HIS A 212 -14.93 -5.05 4.82
CA HIS A 212 -16.37 -4.90 4.57
C HIS A 212 -17.01 -3.59 5.08
N PHE A 213 -16.25 -2.52 5.23
CA PHE A 213 -16.83 -1.21 5.54
C PHE A 213 -17.60 -0.69 4.29
N PRO A 214 -18.86 -0.22 4.42
CA PRO A 214 -19.63 0.30 3.28
C PRO A 214 -18.92 1.46 2.59
N ASN A 215 -18.76 1.39 1.26
CA ASN A 215 -17.96 2.32 0.47
C ASN A 215 -18.42 3.78 0.61
N ASP A 216 -19.74 4.04 0.51
CA ASP A 216 -20.28 5.40 0.65
C ASP A 216 -19.93 6.02 1.99
N LEU A 217 -20.22 5.29 3.07
CA LEU A 217 -19.97 5.76 4.43
C LEU A 217 -18.47 5.92 4.73
N ALA A 218 -17.63 5.03 4.19
CA ALA A 218 -16.17 5.13 4.34
C ALA A 218 -15.64 6.38 3.63
N ALA A 219 -16.12 6.66 2.43
CA ALA A 219 -15.73 7.85 1.67
C ALA A 219 -16.19 9.16 2.34
N GLU A 220 -17.41 9.20 2.89
CA GLU A 220 -17.90 10.34 3.69
C GLU A 220 -16.97 10.63 4.88
N ILE A 221 -16.59 9.60 5.64
CA ILE A 221 -15.67 9.73 6.78
C ILE A 221 -14.29 10.19 6.32
N ALA A 222 -13.77 9.61 5.25
CA ALA A 222 -12.48 9.95 4.68
C ALA A 222 -12.42 11.44 4.28
N VAL A 223 -13.37 11.88 3.47
CA VAL A 223 -13.43 13.25 2.97
C VAL A 223 -13.60 14.25 4.11
N ALA A 224 -14.53 14.00 5.04
CA ALA A 224 -14.75 14.86 6.19
C ALA A 224 -13.50 15.00 7.07
N THR A 225 -12.82 13.86 7.37
CA THR A 225 -11.63 13.84 8.21
C THR A 225 -10.46 14.58 7.55
N VAL A 226 -10.25 14.36 6.25
CA VAL A 226 -9.17 15.01 5.49
C VAL A 226 -9.43 16.51 5.37
N LYS A 227 -10.64 16.94 5.03
CA LYS A 227 -11.01 18.37 4.95
C LYS A 227 -10.79 19.07 6.31
N GLU A 228 -11.16 18.43 7.41
CA GLU A 228 -10.93 18.99 8.75
C GLU A 228 -9.44 19.10 9.07
N PHE A 229 -8.65 18.10 8.72
CA PHE A 229 -7.20 18.14 8.94
C PHE A 229 -6.52 19.25 8.14
N LEU A 230 -6.90 19.44 6.87
CA LEU A 230 -6.30 20.45 5.98
C LEU A 230 -6.58 21.91 6.42
N LYS A 231 -7.52 22.15 7.35
CA LYS A 231 -7.68 23.46 7.97
C LYS A 231 -6.51 23.81 8.90
N LYS A 232 -5.76 22.80 9.36
CA LYS A 232 -4.58 22.99 10.22
C LYS A 232 -3.39 23.47 9.38
N GLN A 233 -2.56 24.33 9.95
CA GLN A 233 -1.30 24.74 9.33
C GLN A 233 -0.22 23.67 9.56
N THR A 234 -0.13 22.70 8.67
CA THR A 234 0.87 21.63 8.71
C THR A 234 1.69 21.61 7.42
N SER A 235 2.68 20.71 7.31
CA SER A 235 3.42 20.47 6.07
C SER A 235 2.55 19.83 4.98
N VAL A 236 1.55 19.01 5.36
CA VAL A 236 0.69 18.31 4.40
C VAL A 236 -0.21 19.30 3.68
N LYS A 237 -0.02 19.43 2.37
CA LYS A 237 -0.73 20.36 1.49
C LYS A 237 -1.55 19.67 0.41
N LYS A 238 -1.25 18.41 0.10
CA LYS A 238 -1.86 17.67 -1.00
C LYS A 238 -2.30 16.30 -0.50
N VAL A 239 -3.58 16.01 -0.58
CA VAL A 239 -4.14 14.69 -0.25
C VAL A 239 -4.83 14.11 -1.48
N ILE A 240 -4.42 12.91 -1.86
CA ILE A 240 -4.95 12.18 -3.00
C ILE A 240 -5.87 11.06 -2.47
N PHE A 241 -7.13 11.10 -2.84
CA PHE A 241 -8.01 9.93 -2.71
C PHE A 241 -7.75 9.04 -3.93
N ASN A 242 -6.97 7.99 -3.71
CA ASN A 242 -6.74 6.98 -4.74
C ASN A 242 -7.86 5.95 -4.70
N VAL A 243 -8.53 5.79 -5.82
CA VAL A 243 -9.58 4.81 -6.04
C VAL A 243 -9.17 3.83 -7.13
N PHE A 244 -9.63 2.59 -7.04
CA PHE A 244 -9.34 1.57 -8.05
C PHE A 244 -10.58 1.19 -8.86
N LYS A 245 -11.74 1.10 -8.20
CA LYS A 245 -13.01 0.72 -8.81
C LYS A 245 -13.81 1.94 -9.26
N ASP A 246 -14.60 1.81 -10.33
CA ASP A 246 -15.51 2.86 -10.83
C ASP A 246 -16.54 3.27 -9.79
N LEU A 247 -17.00 2.31 -8.97
CA LEU A 247 -17.92 2.59 -7.86
C LEU A 247 -17.32 3.61 -6.88
N ASP A 248 -16.10 3.37 -6.43
CA ASP A 248 -15.42 4.27 -5.48
C ASP A 248 -15.19 5.64 -6.12
N LYS A 249 -14.79 5.67 -7.40
CA LYS A 249 -14.63 6.92 -8.16
C LYS A 249 -15.91 7.75 -8.16
N ALA A 250 -17.04 7.14 -8.50
CA ALA A 250 -18.33 7.83 -8.56
C ALA A 250 -18.74 8.39 -7.20
N ILE A 251 -18.51 7.65 -6.11
CA ILE A 251 -18.79 8.08 -4.74
C ILE A 251 -17.93 9.31 -4.38
N TYR A 252 -16.61 9.22 -4.56
CA TYR A 252 -15.70 10.33 -4.24
C TYR A 252 -15.95 11.56 -5.14
N GLU A 253 -16.22 11.39 -6.43
CA GLU A 253 -16.58 12.49 -7.33
C GLU A 253 -17.82 13.26 -6.82
N LYS A 254 -18.87 12.54 -6.41
CA LYS A 254 -20.08 13.14 -5.85
C LYS A 254 -19.78 13.93 -4.57
N LEU A 255 -19.00 13.35 -3.64
CA LEU A 255 -18.68 13.99 -2.36
C LEU A 255 -17.77 15.21 -2.51
N LEU A 256 -16.83 15.17 -3.46
CA LEU A 256 -15.85 16.25 -3.65
C LEU A 256 -16.35 17.38 -4.56
N ARG A 257 -17.46 17.19 -5.32
CA ARG A 257 -18.07 18.22 -6.15
C ARG A 257 -19.33 18.82 -5.55
N ALA A 258 -19.81 18.29 -4.44
CA ALA A 258 -21.07 18.74 -3.82
C ALA A 258 -20.94 20.02 -2.96
N ASP A 259 -19.70 20.55 -2.78
CA ASP A 259 -19.40 21.75 -1.97
C ASP A 259 -19.05 22.96 -2.83
#